data_fd39fdb11c3138609ad10f165c99eca6
#
_entry.id   fd39fdb11c3138609ad10f165c99eca6
#
_cell.length_a   1.000
_cell.length_b   1.000
_cell.length_c   1.000
_cell.angle_alpha   90.00
_cell.angle_beta   90.00
_cell.angle_gamma   90.00
#
_symmetry.space_group_name_H-M   'P 1'
#
loop_
_entity.id
_entity.type
_entity.pdbx_description
1 polymer ?
#
loop_
_entity_poly.entity_id
_entity_poly.type
_entity_poly.pdbx_seq_one_letter_code
_entity_poly.pdbx_strand_id
1 'polypeptide(L)'
;MKKLFLLFLGLASVPAAFSQGASGIDWAADLDYLARELPAKHCNLFAKYDRARFESAIDAIKASAGDDGDFATALKTQQLIARLGDSHTMLYFNQLINRQDILPLGLLWVSDGLYVIRTTAENKELLGHRLTAVGEAPVRTVIDSLSTLFTVDNEAMVKSMIPQLFPSLQLLEYFGFARNRQVELTLDGSMTRTLKPSEPQQAAPAAFQPDSLPFALAARNVLFTDRYFPEEKIYYILYNSCWGRESEAEFNSREKAASLPSFTEFCEKAFGILQDNPVGKIIFDMRNNGGGNSAQGTAFIERLAGMLKQHPGIKTYVIIGRKTFSSAILNTMDFKKLTDAVIVGEETAGKPNHFGEVRSFQLPASKLTVAYSTKYFRRTDDEAGTITPDVRIEMSFADFTKGIDPVYEWIKAQ
;
A
#
# COMPACT_ATOMS: atom_id res chain seq x y z
N MET A 1 -11.64 24.91 5.36
CA MET A 1 -10.27 24.43 5.15
C MET A 1 -10.35 22.93 4.99
N LYS A 2 -10.29 22.45 3.74
CA LYS A 2 -10.46 21.01 3.40
C LYS A 2 -9.07 20.37 3.46
N LYS A 3 -8.79 19.60 4.52
CA LYS A 3 -7.57 18.78 4.60
C LYS A 3 -7.87 17.42 3.95
N LEU A 4 -7.35 17.22 2.75
CA LEU A 4 -7.33 15.91 2.10
C LEU A 4 -6.09 15.17 2.62
N PHE A 5 -6.28 14.05 3.31
CA PHE A 5 -5.19 13.20 3.76
C PHE A 5 -4.95 12.10 2.72
N LEU A 6 -3.76 12.08 2.17
CA LEU A 6 -3.28 10.98 1.32
C LEU A 6 -2.93 9.77 2.16
N LEU A 7 -3.36 8.61 1.70
CA LEU A 7 -2.94 7.30 2.19
C LEU A 7 -1.50 7.03 1.74
N PHE A 8 -0.52 7.71 2.36
CA PHE A 8 0.85 7.22 2.38
C PHE A 8 1.08 6.59 3.75
N LEU A 9 1.24 5.27 3.80
CA LEU A 9 1.93 4.59 4.89
C LEU A 9 3.44 4.93 4.84
N GLY A 10 3.73 6.23 4.80
CA GLY A 10 5.03 6.77 5.11
C GLY A 10 5.00 7.15 6.59
N LEU A 11 5.91 6.61 7.37
CA LEU A 11 6.18 7.01 8.75
C LEU A 11 6.54 8.51 8.79
N ALA A 12 5.52 9.38 8.76
CA ALA A 12 5.71 10.80 9.00
C ALA A 12 5.91 11.02 10.50
N SER A 13 7.03 11.59 10.85
CA SER A 13 7.44 11.97 12.19
C SER A 13 6.49 13.01 12.79
N VAL A 14 5.67 12.60 13.75
CA VAL A 14 5.06 13.49 14.74
C VAL A 14 5.67 13.09 16.09
N PRO A 15 6.35 13.98 16.82
CA PRO A 15 6.81 13.68 18.16
C PRO A 15 5.62 13.76 19.12
N ALA A 16 5.10 12.63 19.54
CA ALA A 16 4.26 12.53 20.72
C ALA A 16 4.97 11.60 21.70
N ALA A 17 5.61 12.19 22.70
CA ALA A 17 6.02 11.49 23.89
C ALA A 17 4.74 11.09 24.64
N PHE A 18 4.35 9.82 24.55
CA PHE A 18 3.41 9.24 25.49
C PHE A 18 4.22 8.49 26.54
N SER A 19 4.30 9.06 27.75
CA SER A 19 4.73 8.33 28.92
C SER A 19 3.73 7.20 29.19
N GLN A 20 4.23 6.02 29.47
CA GLN A 20 3.45 4.93 30.07
C GLN A 20 3.06 5.34 31.50
N GLY A 21 1.92 5.99 31.63
CA GLY A 21 1.23 6.24 32.88
C GLY A 21 -0.22 5.86 32.67
N ALA A 22 -0.78 5.06 33.55
CA ALA A 22 -2.16 4.60 33.52
C ALA A 22 -3.16 5.79 33.55
N SER A 23 -3.52 6.26 32.37
CA SER A 23 -4.74 7.04 32.17
C SER A 23 -5.43 6.38 30.97
N GLY A 24 -6.33 5.45 31.29
CA GLY A 24 -7.12 4.75 30.27
C GLY A 24 -7.86 5.74 29.39
N ILE A 25 -7.78 5.51 28.09
CA ILE A 25 -8.59 6.22 27.10
C ILE A 25 -10.06 5.94 27.41
N ASP A 26 -10.92 6.97 27.39
CA ASP A 26 -12.37 6.79 27.47
C ASP A 26 -12.90 6.19 26.16
N TRP A 27 -12.74 4.89 26.03
CA TRP A 27 -13.20 4.15 24.86
C TRP A 27 -14.72 4.13 24.71
N ALA A 28 -15.47 4.30 25.79
CA ALA A 28 -16.93 4.40 25.70
C ALA A 28 -17.32 5.66 24.93
N ALA A 29 -16.70 6.80 25.28
CA ALA A 29 -16.93 8.06 24.57
C ALA A 29 -16.46 7.98 23.09
N ASP A 30 -15.33 7.35 22.82
CA ASP A 30 -14.80 7.20 21.47
C ASP A 30 -15.67 6.29 20.58
N LEU A 31 -16.14 5.18 21.11
CA LEU A 31 -16.98 4.23 20.39
C LEU A 31 -18.40 4.77 20.16
N ASP A 32 -18.97 5.48 21.10
CA ASP A 32 -20.25 6.20 20.93
C ASP A 32 -20.12 7.29 19.85
N TYR A 33 -19.01 8.01 19.85
CA TYR A 33 -18.72 9.01 18.83
C TYR A 33 -18.54 8.36 17.46
N LEU A 34 -17.78 7.27 17.36
CA LEU A 34 -17.58 6.50 16.13
C LEU A 34 -18.90 5.98 15.56
N ALA A 35 -19.74 5.38 16.41
CA ALA A 35 -21.03 4.81 16.02
C ALA A 35 -22.00 5.86 15.46
N ARG A 36 -21.90 7.12 15.91
CA ARG A 36 -22.70 8.22 15.40
C ARG A 36 -22.10 8.86 14.15
N GLU A 37 -20.80 9.18 14.19
CA GLU A 37 -20.18 10.01 13.17
C GLU A 37 -19.83 9.25 11.89
N LEU A 38 -19.34 8.00 12.01
CA LEU A 38 -18.93 7.24 10.84
C LEU A 38 -20.11 6.96 9.89
N PRO A 39 -21.28 6.49 10.34
CA PRO A 39 -22.44 6.34 9.49
C PRO A 39 -22.99 7.64 8.90
N ALA A 40 -22.87 8.75 9.64
CA ALA A 40 -23.35 10.06 9.19
C ALA A 40 -22.46 10.70 8.12
N LYS A 41 -21.18 10.32 8.08
CA LYS A 41 -20.16 10.94 7.22
C LYS A 41 -19.81 10.12 5.99
N HIS A 42 -19.83 8.79 6.10
CA HIS A 42 -19.57 7.87 5.00
C HIS A 42 -20.73 7.89 4.00
N CYS A 43 -20.43 7.91 2.71
CA CYS A 43 -21.46 8.01 1.67
C CYS A 43 -22.45 6.83 1.63
N ASN A 44 -22.03 5.62 2.05
CA ASN A 44 -22.89 4.43 2.18
C ASN A 44 -22.21 3.35 3.03
N LEU A 45 -22.09 3.55 4.34
CA LEU A 45 -21.33 2.69 5.25
C LEU A 45 -21.81 1.24 5.26
N PHE A 46 -23.11 1.05 5.18
CA PHE A 46 -23.75 -0.26 5.34
C PHE A 46 -24.07 -0.96 4.02
N ALA A 47 -23.33 -0.63 2.95
CA ALA A 47 -23.52 -1.27 1.64
C ALA A 47 -23.23 -2.78 1.67
N LYS A 48 -22.29 -3.23 2.51
CA LYS A 48 -21.82 -4.62 2.57
C LYS A 48 -21.90 -5.24 3.97
N TYR A 49 -22.28 -4.48 4.99
CA TYR A 49 -22.33 -4.93 6.37
C TYR A 49 -23.59 -4.41 7.05
N ASP A 50 -24.25 -5.26 7.81
CA ASP A 50 -25.51 -4.92 8.48
C ASP A 50 -25.33 -3.94 9.63
N ARG A 51 -26.23 -2.92 9.71
CA ARG A 51 -26.18 -1.88 10.74
C ARG A 51 -26.34 -2.45 12.16
N ALA A 52 -27.27 -3.36 12.38
CA ALA A 52 -27.52 -3.91 13.71
C ALA A 52 -26.33 -4.75 14.20
N ARG A 53 -25.65 -5.45 13.26
CA ARG A 53 -24.39 -6.15 13.58
C ARG A 53 -23.27 -5.18 13.92
N PHE A 54 -23.19 -4.04 13.25
CA PHE A 54 -22.20 -3.01 13.56
C PHE A 54 -22.45 -2.44 14.96
N GLU A 55 -23.68 -2.04 15.28
CA GLU A 55 -24.06 -1.50 16.58
C GLU A 55 -23.81 -2.50 17.71
N SER A 56 -24.21 -3.75 17.52
CA SER A 56 -23.94 -4.83 18.50
C SER A 56 -22.43 -5.07 18.70
N ALA A 57 -21.62 -4.99 17.65
CA ALA A 57 -20.17 -5.14 17.76
C ALA A 57 -19.53 -3.95 18.51
N ILE A 58 -20.02 -2.73 18.29
CA ILE A 58 -19.60 -1.55 19.09
C ILE A 58 -19.87 -1.78 20.58
N ASP A 59 -21.08 -2.24 20.94
CA ASP A 59 -21.43 -2.51 22.34
C ASP A 59 -20.54 -3.61 22.95
N ALA A 60 -20.24 -4.66 22.19
CA ALA A 60 -19.35 -5.72 22.66
C ALA A 60 -17.91 -5.21 22.89
N ILE A 61 -17.39 -4.35 22.01
CA ILE A 61 -16.05 -3.74 22.18
C ILE A 61 -16.06 -2.82 23.41
N LYS A 62 -17.11 -2.00 23.61
CA LYS A 62 -17.26 -1.15 24.80
C LYS A 62 -17.22 -1.96 26.09
N ALA A 63 -17.96 -3.07 26.13
CA ALA A 63 -18.01 -3.93 27.30
C ALA A 63 -16.66 -4.56 27.66
N SER A 64 -15.79 -4.83 26.69
CA SER A 64 -14.47 -5.46 26.93
C SER A 64 -13.31 -4.47 27.04
N ALA A 65 -13.51 -3.19 26.71
CA ALA A 65 -12.42 -2.21 26.60
C ALA A 65 -11.60 -2.01 27.89
N GLY A 66 -12.24 -2.12 29.06
CA GLY A 66 -11.56 -2.01 30.35
C GLY A 66 -10.56 -3.15 30.62
N ASP A 67 -10.88 -4.34 30.14
CA ASP A 67 -10.05 -5.54 30.32
C ASP A 67 -9.01 -5.69 29.21
N ASP A 68 -9.33 -5.25 28.01
CA ASP A 68 -8.48 -5.40 26.83
C ASP A 68 -7.26 -4.46 26.82
N GLY A 69 -7.40 -3.28 27.38
CA GLY A 69 -6.43 -2.19 27.25
C GLY A 69 -6.49 -1.46 25.90
N ASP A 70 -5.83 -0.31 25.81
CA ASP A 70 -5.99 0.64 24.70
C ASP A 70 -5.63 0.06 23.34
N PHE A 71 -4.53 -0.68 23.23
CA PHE A 71 -4.07 -1.22 21.96
C PHE A 71 -5.03 -2.30 21.41
N ALA A 72 -5.44 -3.24 22.25
CA ALA A 72 -6.36 -4.31 21.83
C ALA A 72 -7.74 -3.75 21.47
N THR A 73 -8.25 -2.75 22.20
CA THR A 73 -9.51 -2.08 21.89
C THR A 73 -9.45 -1.37 20.53
N ALA A 74 -8.33 -0.68 20.22
CA ALA A 74 -8.13 -0.07 18.92
C ALA A 74 -8.09 -1.12 17.80
N LEU A 75 -7.44 -2.26 18.02
CA LEU A 75 -7.39 -3.33 17.02
C LEU A 75 -8.75 -3.98 16.78
N LYS A 76 -9.53 -4.26 17.84
CA LYS A 76 -10.92 -4.75 17.74
C LYS A 76 -11.79 -3.76 16.95
N THR A 77 -11.64 -2.45 17.23
CA THR A 77 -12.33 -1.39 16.49
C THR A 77 -11.95 -1.37 15.03
N GLN A 78 -10.64 -1.48 14.71
CA GLN A 78 -10.18 -1.56 13.33
C GLN A 78 -10.66 -2.84 12.63
N GLN A 79 -10.68 -3.99 13.30
CA GLN A 79 -11.23 -5.23 12.76
C GLN A 79 -12.72 -5.10 12.42
N LEU A 80 -13.49 -4.40 13.26
CA LEU A 80 -14.88 -4.08 12.94
C LEU A 80 -15.00 -3.20 11.71
N ILE A 81 -14.20 -2.13 11.61
CA ILE A 81 -14.19 -1.23 10.45
C ILE A 81 -13.80 -1.98 9.17
N ALA A 82 -12.80 -2.87 9.22
CA ALA A 82 -12.39 -3.68 8.09
C ALA A 82 -13.53 -4.56 7.52
N ARG A 83 -14.43 -5.04 8.39
CA ARG A 83 -15.60 -5.84 7.98
C ARG A 83 -16.67 -5.05 7.22
N LEU A 84 -16.65 -3.70 7.31
CA LEU A 84 -17.56 -2.85 6.54
C LEU A 84 -17.35 -2.95 5.03
N GLY A 85 -16.18 -3.43 4.59
CA GLY A 85 -15.90 -3.74 3.19
C GLY A 85 -15.55 -2.54 2.32
N ASP A 86 -15.07 -1.44 2.93
CA ASP A 86 -14.45 -0.30 2.26
C ASP A 86 -12.97 -0.22 2.62
N SER A 87 -12.09 -0.46 1.64
CA SER A 87 -10.63 -0.45 1.81
C SER A 87 -10.03 0.95 2.04
N HIS A 88 -10.83 2.01 1.93
CA HIS A 88 -10.44 3.39 2.25
C HIS A 88 -10.96 3.85 3.62
N THR A 89 -11.82 3.08 4.29
CA THR A 89 -12.32 3.40 5.65
C THR A 89 -11.51 2.62 6.67
N MET A 90 -10.84 3.34 7.60
CA MET A 90 -9.96 2.72 8.59
C MET A 90 -9.76 3.59 9.83
N LEU A 91 -9.47 2.94 10.96
CA LEU A 91 -8.89 3.58 12.15
C LEU A 91 -7.37 3.49 12.08
N TYR A 92 -6.67 4.61 12.23
CA TYR A 92 -5.20 4.63 12.24
C TYR A 92 -4.63 4.17 13.58
N PHE A 93 -4.80 2.88 13.90
CA PHE A 93 -4.30 2.25 15.13
C PHE A 93 -2.76 2.27 15.24
N ASN A 94 -2.06 2.45 14.12
CA ASN A 94 -0.60 2.56 14.08
C ASN A 94 -0.06 3.73 14.92
N GLN A 95 -0.90 4.71 15.28
CA GLN A 95 -0.57 5.77 16.24
C GLN A 95 -0.30 5.22 17.66
N LEU A 96 -0.79 4.02 17.99
CA LEU A 96 -0.55 3.33 19.25
C LEU A 96 0.61 2.30 19.18
N ILE A 97 1.18 2.07 18.00
CA ILE A 97 2.32 1.17 17.87
C ILE A 97 3.56 1.82 18.49
N ASN A 98 4.14 1.16 19.46
CA ASN A 98 5.43 1.55 20.01
C ASN A 98 6.54 1.25 19.02
N ARG A 99 7.27 2.26 18.59
CA ARG A 99 8.38 2.12 17.64
C ARG A 99 9.53 1.25 18.19
N GLN A 100 9.64 1.12 19.50
CA GLN A 100 10.60 0.23 20.15
C GLN A 100 10.20 -1.25 20.07
N ASP A 101 8.99 -1.54 19.62
CA ASP A 101 8.47 -2.90 19.45
C ASP A 101 8.39 -3.30 17.96
N ILE A 102 9.21 -2.68 17.12
CA ILE A 102 9.37 -3.08 15.73
C ILE A 102 10.54 -4.05 15.61
N LEU A 103 10.27 -5.23 15.07
CA LEU A 103 11.29 -6.22 14.76
C LEU A 103 12.23 -5.68 13.67
N PRO A 104 13.53 -5.96 13.78
CA PRO A 104 14.49 -5.60 12.75
C PRO A 104 14.35 -6.53 11.53
N LEU A 105 13.21 -6.45 10.86
CA LEU A 105 12.81 -7.37 9.81
C LEU A 105 12.14 -6.62 8.66
N GLY A 106 12.72 -6.70 7.47
CA GLY A 106 12.10 -6.24 6.24
C GLY A 106 11.81 -7.42 5.33
N LEU A 107 10.55 -7.53 4.91
CA LEU A 107 10.06 -8.65 4.13
C LEU A 107 9.76 -8.24 2.68
N LEU A 108 10.01 -9.16 1.76
CA LEU A 108 9.60 -9.09 0.36
C LEU A 108 8.73 -10.30 0.03
N TRP A 109 7.50 -10.05 -0.41
CA TRP A 109 6.63 -11.11 -0.91
C TRP A 109 6.76 -11.19 -2.43
N VAL A 110 7.18 -12.31 -2.93
CA VAL A 110 7.33 -12.62 -4.36
C VAL A 110 6.47 -13.86 -4.71
N SER A 111 6.46 -14.28 -5.97
CA SER A 111 5.58 -15.36 -6.44
C SER A 111 5.76 -16.69 -5.68
N ASP A 112 6.97 -16.96 -5.21
CA ASP A 112 7.36 -18.21 -4.53
C ASP A 112 7.48 -18.10 -3.00
N GLY A 113 7.13 -16.92 -2.41
CA GLY A 113 7.03 -16.80 -0.96
C GLY A 113 7.35 -15.44 -0.37
N LEU A 114 7.41 -15.42 0.97
CA LEU A 114 7.73 -14.25 1.78
C LEU A 114 9.17 -14.38 2.29
N TYR A 115 10.06 -13.51 1.82
CA TYR A 115 11.50 -13.59 2.07
C TYR A 115 12.01 -12.44 2.94
N VAL A 116 13.01 -12.73 3.76
CA VAL A 116 13.72 -11.72 4.55
C VAL A 116 14.74 -11.01 3.66
N ILE A 117 14.57 -9.70 3.45
CA ILE A 117 15.47 -8.88 2.64
C ILE A 117 16.18 -7.77 3.40
N ARG A 118 15.77 -7.52 4.65
CA ARG A 118 16.42 -6.57 5.55
C ARG A 118 16.38 -7.08 6.97
N THR A 119 17.45 -6.84 7.70
CA THR A 119 17.57 -7.13 9.12
C THR A 119 18.73 -6.33 9.71
N THR A 120 19.28 -6.75 10.84
CA THR A 120 20.52 -6.21 11.43
C THR A 120 21.73 -7.06 11.06
N ALA A 121 22.93 -6.52 11.20
CA ALA A 121 24.18 -7.24 10.96
C ALA A 121 24.31 -8.51 11.83
N GLU A 122 23.76 -8.49 13.03
CA GLU A 122 23.70 -9.63 13.94
C GLU A 122 22.87 -10.79 13.40
N ASN A 123 21.80 -10.48 12.65
CA ASN A 123 20.86 -11.45 12.11
C ASN A 123 21.01 -11.61 10.58
N LYS A 124 22.17 -11.26 10.02
CA LYS A 124 22.40 -11.27 8.56
C LYS A 124 22.17 -12.63 7.88
N GLU A 125 22.32 -13.71 8.65
CA GLU A 125 22.07 -15.08 8.18
C GLU A 125 20.61 -15.34 7.79
N LEU A 126 19.66 -14.46 8.19
CA LEU A 126 18.25 -14.54 7.77
C LEU A 126 18.02 -14.05 6.35
N LEU A 127 18.95 -13.26 5.80
CA LEU A 127 18.78 -12.63 4.50
C LEU A 127 18.71 -13.67 3.38
N GLY A 128 17.70 -13.54 2.53
CA GLY A 128 17.46 -14.43 1.40
C GLY A 128 16.70 -15.72 1.74
N HIS A 129 16.34 -15.91 3.00
CA HIS A 129 15.58 -17.08 3.43
C HIS A 129 14.08 -16.80 3.46
N ARG A 130 13.30 -17.84 3.11
CA ARG A 130 11.83 -17.79 3.05
C ARG A 130 11.23 -18.04 4.43
N LEU A 131 10.38 -17.14 4.89
CA LEU A 131 9.63 -17.31 6.14
C LEU A 131 8.52 -18.36 5.94
N THR A 132 8.50 -19.39 6.79
CA THR A 132 7.57 -20.53 6.71
C THR A 132 6.69 -20.69 7.94
N ALA A 133 7.16 -20.31 9.14
CA ALA A 133 6.36 -20.36 10.36
C ALA A 133 6.77 -19.26 11.36
N VAL A 134 5.91 -19.00 12.33
CA VAL A 134 6.13 -18.13 13.49
C VAL A 134 5.70 -18.90 14.74
N GLY A 135 6.65 -19.22 15.61
CA GLY A 135 6.44 -20.21 16.65
C GLY A 135 5.99 -21.54 16.02
N GLU A 136 4.90 -22.09 16.53
CA GLU A 136 4.31 -23.34 16.00
C GLU A 136 3.32 -23.08 14.83
N ALA A 137 2.98 -21.82 14.56
CA ALA A 137 1.97 -21.48 13.55
C ALA A 137 2.60 -21.39 12.15
N PRO A 138 2.04 -22.05 11.12
CA PRO A 138 2.40 -21.79 9.74
C PRO A 138 2.25 -20.30 9.40
N VAL A 139 3.16 -19.76 8.58
CA VAL A 139 3.14 -18.34 8.21
C VAL A 139 1.78 -17.90 7.61
N ARG A 140 1.06 -18.80 6.95
CA ARG A 140 -0.28 -18.51 6.42
C ARG A 140 -1.27 -18.18 7.51
N THR A 141 -1.25 -18.88 8.64
CA THR A 141 -2.12 -18.57 9.81
C THR A 141 -1.86 -17.16 10.36
N VAL A 142 -0.58 -16.77 10.41
CA VAL A 142 -0.19 -15.41 10.83
C VAL A 142 -0.70 -14.36 9.83
N ILE A 143 -0.54 -14.64 8.54
CA ILE A 143 -1.03 -13.78 7.45
C ILE A 143 -2.55 -13.60 7.55
N ASP A 144 -3.30 -14.68 7.72
CA ASP A 144 -4.77 -14.65 7.83
C ASP A 144 -5.22 -13.84 9.04
N SER A 145 -4.52 -13.98 10.18
CA SER A 145 -4.81 -13.20 11.40
C SER A 145 -4.53 -11.70 11.19
N LEU A 146 -3.37 -11.34 10.66
CA LEU A 146 -3.02 -9.95 10.37
C LEU A 146 -3.95 -9.33 9.31
N SER A 147 -4.46 -10.12 8.37
CA SER A 147 -5.37 -9.68 7.32
C SER A 147 -6.75 -9.25 7.86
N THR A 148 -7.09 -9.62 9.09
CA THR A 148 -8.32 -9.12 9.74
C THR A 148 -8.27 -7.63 10.08
N LEU A 149 -7.08 -7.01 10.02
CA LEU A 149 -6.86 -5.59 10.35
C LEU A 149 -7.12 -4.64 9.18
N PHE A 150 -7.46 -5.14 8.00
CA PHE A 150 -7.80 -4.31 6.84
C PHE A 150 -8.84 -4.98 5.95
N THR A 151 -9.55 -4.20 5.16
CA THR A 151 -10.48 -4.75 4.17
C THR A 151 -9.70 -5.47 3.09
N VAL A 152 -9.97 -6.76 2.91
CA VAL A 152 -9.33 -7.59 1.89
C VAL A 152 -10.21 -7.63 0.63
N ASP A 153 -9.80 -6.93 -0.41
CA ASP A 153 -10.44 -7.01 -1.72
C ASP A 153 -9.99 -8.23 -2.51
N ASN A 154 -8.72 -8.65 -2.36
CA ASN A 154 -8.11 -9.83 -2.98
C ASN A 154 -6.75 -10.20 -2.34
N GLU A 155 -6.10 -11.27 -2.86
CA GLU A 155 -4.77 -11.71 -2.41
C GLU A 155 -3.67 -10.68 -2.71
N ALA A 156 -3.80 -9.86 -3.76
CA ALA A 156 -2.84 -8.81 -4.06
C ALA A 156 -2.79 -7.74 -2.95
N MET A 157 -3.96 -7.41 -2.36
CA MET A 157 -4.03 -6.54 -1.18
C MET A 157 -3.28 -7.16 0.01
N VAL A 158 -3.49 -8.44 0.28
CA VAL A 158 -2.79 -9.18 1.35
C VAL A 158 -1.28 -9.12 1.14
N LYS A 159 -0.81 -9.47 -0.07
CA LYS A 159 0.62 -9.42 -0.43
C LYS A 159 1.22 -8.01 -0.29
N SER A 160 0.43 -6.97 -0.48
CA SER A 160 0.85 -5.58 -0.31
C SER A 160 0.96 -5.15 1.16
N MET A 161 0.01 -5.57 2.01
CA MET A 161 -0.13 -5.11 3.38
C MET A 161 0.73 -5.89 4.38
N ILE A 162 0.82 -7.22 4.24
CA ILE A 162 1.50 -8.08 5.21
C ILE A 162 2.96 -7.71 5.45
N PRO A 163 3.81 -7.42 4.44
CA PRO A 163 5.19 -7.02 4.70
C PRO A 163 5.35 -5.78 5.57
N GLN A 164 4.31 -4.93 5.66
CA GLN A 164 4.30 -3.71 6.45
C GLN A 164 3.80 -3.94 7.89
N LEU A 165 2.84 -4.85 8.08
CA LEU A 165 2.25 -5.15 9.39
C LEU A 165 3.09 -6.16 10.19
N PHE A 166 3.65 -7.15 9.50
CA PHE A 166 4.36 -8.27 10.12
C PHE A 166 5.49 -7.85 11.09
N PRO A 167 6.31 -6.80 10.81
CA PRO A 167 7.39 -6.42 11.72
C PRO A 167 6.92 -5.84 13.07
N SER A 168 5.64 -5.54 13.27
CA SER A 168 5.13 -5.06 14.56
C SER A 168 5.00 -6.22 15.54
N LEU A 169 5.89 -6.26 16.54
CA LEU A 169 5.84 -7.28 17.59
C LEU A 169 4.52 -7.22 18.37
N GLN A 170 4.01 -6.01 18.65
CA GLN A 170 2.74 -5.84 19.35
C GLN A 170 1.56 -6.49 18.59
N LEU A 171 1.55 -6.47 17.25
CA LEU A 171 0.54 -7.16 16.45
C LEU A 171 0.69 -8.68 16.58
N LEU A 172 1.93 -9.18 16.52
CA LEU A 172 2.18 -10.61 16.70
C LEU A 172 1.82 -11.08 18.12
N GLU A 173 2.08 -10.28 19.15
CA GLU A 173 1.67 -10.56 20.54
C GLU A 173 0.15 -10.54 20.68
N TYR A 174 -0.54 -9.56 20.09
CA TYR A 174 -2.01 -9.49 20.11
C TYR A 174 -2.67 -10.75 19.53
N PHE A 175 -2.12 -11.30 18.46
CA PHE A 175 -2.62 -12.54 17.86
C PHE A 175 -2.03 -13.82 18.48
N GLY A 176 -1.18 -13.70 19.50
CA GLY A 176 -0.62 -14.85 20.24
C GLY A 176 0.56 -15.54 19.55
N PHE A 177 1.15 -14.94 18.51
CA PHE A 177 2.31 -15.48 17.78
C PHE A 177 3.65 -15.08 18.38
N ALA A 178 3.67 -14.12 19.30
CA ALA A 178 4.86 -13.66 20.01
C ALA A 178 4.55 -13.52 21.50
N ARG A 179 5.57 -13.63 22.36
CA ARG A 179 5.46 -13.49 23.82
C ARG A 179 6.75 -12.93 24.41
N ASN A 180 6.64 -12.24 25.55
CA ASN A 180 7.80 -11.75 26.29
C ASN A 180 8.74 -10.88 25.43
N ARG A 181 8.18 -10.05 24.58
CA ARG A 181 8.92 -9.18 23.65
C ARG A 181 9.88 -9.94 22.72
N GLN A 182 9.50 -11.14 22.29
CA GLN A 182 10.27 -11.94 21.32
C GLN A 182 9.36 -12.80 20.46
N VAL A 183 9.86 -13.12 19.29
CA VAL A 183 9.20 -14.00 18.32
C VAL A 183 10.19 -15.02 17.79
N GLU A 184 9.76 -16.28 17.68
CA GLU A 184 10.50 -17.32 17.00
C GLU A 184 10.06 -17.40 15.54
N LEU A 185 10.99 -17.36 14.61
CA LEU A 185 10.76 -17.48 13.18
C LEU A 185 11.36 -18.79 12.68
N THR A 186 10.63 -19.51 11.84
CA THR A 186 11.14 -20.65 11.07
C THR A 186 11.27 -20.23 9.61
N LEU A 187 12.47 -20.43 9.07
CA LEU A 187 12.81 -20.12 7.68
C LEU A 187 13.16 -21.41 6.94
N ASP A 188 12.79 -21.49 5.65
CA ASP A 188 13.00 -22.64 4.76
C ASP A 188 12.54 -23.99 5.36
N GLY A 189 11.60 -23.94 6.30
CA GLY A 189 11.01 -25.11 6.96
C GLY A 189 11.85 -25.73 8.09
N SER A 190 13.08 -25.25 8.35
CA SER A 190 13.96 -25.89 9.34
C SER A 190 14.86 -24.96 10.15
N MET A 191 15.26 -23.82 9.62
CA MET A 191 16.11 -22.88 10.33
C MET A 191 15.27 -22.01 11.27
N THR A 192 15.50 -22.13 12.58
CA THR A 192 14.79 -21.32 13.60
C THR A 192 15.66 -20.19 14.14
N ARG A 193 15.04 -19.06 14.41
CA ARG A 193 15.67 -17.89 15.04
C ARG A 193 14.67 -17.13 15.91
N THR A 194 15.11 -16.77 17.10
CA THR A 194 14.36 -15.88 17.98
C THR A 194 14.80 -14.46 17.75
N LEU A 195 13.86 -13.58 17.37
CA LEU A 195 14.08 -12.16 17.21
C LEU A 195 13.46 -11.37 18.36
N LYS A 196 14.13 -10.28 18.70
CA LYS A 196 13.65 -9.23 19.61
C LYS A 196 13.67 -7.89 18.88
N PRO A 197 12.87 -6.92 19.29
CA PRO A 197 13.04 -5.55 18.84
C PRO A 197 14.47 -5.09 19.13
N SER A 198 15.09 -4.41 18.19
CA SER A 198 16.41 -3.80 18.40
C SER A 198 16.25 -2.31 18.60
N GLU A 199 17.07 -1.73 19.50
CA GLU A 199 17.20 -0.28 19.60
C GLU A 199 17.72 0.25 18.23
N PRO A 200 16.95 1.13 17.55
CA PRO A 200 17.27 1.57 16.17
C PRO A 200 18.66 2.22 16.05
N GLN A 201 19.23 2.68 17.16
CA GLN A 201 20.52 3.39 17.21
C GLN A 201 21.72 2.45 17.44
N GLN A 202 21.52 1.19 17.81
CA GLN A 202 22.58 0.26 18.23
C GLN A 202 22.89 -0.83 17.21
N ALA A 203 21.98 -1.12 16.30
CA ALA A 203 22.13 -2.22 15.36
C ALA A 203 22.46 -1.72 13.94
N ALA A 204 23.65 -2.05 13.45
CA ALA A 204 23.99 -1.79 12.05
C ALA A 204 23.02 -2.52 11.12
N PRO A 205 22.41 -1.84 10.11
CA PRO A 205 21.48 -2.47 9.20
C PRO A 205 22.20 -3.44 8.26
N ALA A 206 21.54 -4.53 7.92
CA ALA A 206 21.94 -5.47 6.87
C ALA A 206 20.79 -5.63 5.87
N ALA A 207 21.12 -5.72 4.58
CA ALA A 207 20.16 -5.93 3.53
C ALA A 207 20.68 -6.95 2.52
N PHE A 208 19.76 -7.74 1.99
CA PHE A 208 20.04 -8.62 0.86
C PHE A 208 20.48 -7.77 -0.34
N GLN A 209 21.56 -8.18 -0.98
CA GLN A 209 22.12 -7.46 -2.12
C GLN A 209 21.84 -8.27 -3.40
N PRO A 210 20.89 -7.85 -4.24
CA PRO A 210 20.74 -8.43 -5.57
C PRO A 210 21.92 -8.05 -6.46
N ASP A 211 22.16 -8.83 -7.51
CA ASP A 211 23.27 -8.60 -8.46
C ASP A 211 23.17 -7.21 -9.12
N SER A 212 21.94 -6.75 -9.38
CA SER A 212 21.63 -5.41 -9.87
C SER A 212 20.24 -4.96 -9.42
N LEU A 213 19.91 -3.67 -9.59
CA LEU A 213 18.57 -3.15 -9.31
C LEU A 213 17.90 -2.73 -10.62
N PRO A 214 16.79 -3.38 -11.02
CA PRO A 214 15.97 -2.91 -12.13
C PRO A 214 15.51 -1.46 -11.93
N PHE A 215 15.27 -0.74 -13.02
CA PHE A 215 14.90 0.68 -12.99
C PHE A 215 13.72 0.96 -12.05
N ALA A 216 12.65 0.17 -12.12
CA ALA A 216 11.47 0.34 -11.28
C ALA A 216 11.76 0.16 -9.78
N LEU A 217 12.67 -0.76 -9.41
CA LEU A 217 13.07 -0.97 -8.01
C LEU A 217 14.03 0.09 -7.52
N ALA A 218 14.99 0.52 -8.35
CA ALA A 218 15.94 1.58 -8.02
C ALA A 218 15.24 2.92 -7.77
N ALA A 219 14.22 3.24 -8.56
CA ALA A 219 13.48 4.50 -8.52
C ALA A 219 12.14 4.42 -7.76
N ARG A 220 11.90 3.37 -6.96
CA ARG A 220 10.59 3.15 -6.28
C ARG A 220 10.16 4.24 -5.30
N ASN A 221 11.10 5.06 -4.83
CA ASN A 221 10.83 6.10 -3.81
C ASN A 221 10.60 7.49 -4.41
N VAL A 222 10.69 7.66 -5.74
CA VAL A 222 10.34 8.93 -6.39
C VAL A 222 8.88 8.92 -6.84
N LEU A 223 8.23 10.09 -6.88
CA LEU A 223 6.82 10.18 -7.25
C LEU A 223 6.59 9.75 -8.71
N PHE A 224 7.45 10.23 -9.61
CA PHE A 224 7.49 9.86 -11.01
C PHE A 224 8.86 10.15 -11.61
N THR A 225 9.25 9.37 -12.61
CA THR A 225 10.48 9.55 -13.38
C THR A 225 10.40 8.77 -14.69
N ASP A 226 11.36 8.96 -15.57
CA ASP A 226 11.38 8.31 -16.87
C ASP A 226 12.79 7.90 -17.30
N ARG A 227 12.85 7.00 -18.26
CA ARG A 227 14.07 6.63 -18.97
C ARG A 227 13.78 6.23 -20.41
N TYR A 228 14.55 6.75 -21.36
CA TYR A 228 14.56 6.27 -22.73
C TYR A 228 15.69 5.26 -22.92
N PHE A 229 15.37 4.12 -23.53
CA PHE A 229 16.31 3.06 -23.93
C PHE A 229 16.41 3.05 -25.44
N PRO A 230 17.45 3.70 -26.01
CA PRO A 230 17.53 3.94 -27.47
C PRO A 230 17.71 2.66 -28.28
N GLU A 231 18.44 1.69 -27.78
CA GLU A 231 18.69 0.42 -28.49
C GLU A 231 17.41 -0.40 -28.66
N GLU A 232 16.56 -0.44 -27.59
CA GLU A 232 15.28 -1.12 -27.58
C GLU A 232 14.14 -0.27 -28.15
N LYS A 233 14.38 1.02 -28.36
CA LYS A 233 13.35 2.04 -28.70
C LYS A 233 12.20 2.05 -27.71
N ILE A 234 12.51 1.87 -26.42
CA ILE A 234 11.54 1.84 -25.32
C ILE A 234 11.61 3.15 -24.55
N TYR A 235 10.47 3.82 -24.41
CA TYR A 235 10.31 4.91 -23.46
C TYR A 235 9.58 4.41 -22.24
N TYR A 236 10.25 4.42 -21.11
CA TYR A 236 9.75 3.90 -19.83
C TYR A 236 9.41 5.06 -18.90
N ILE A 237 8.13 5.19 -18.53
CA ILE A 237 7.61 6.14 -17.56
C ILE A 237 7.27 5.36 -16.29
N LEU A 238 7.88 5.73 -15.17
CA LEU A 238 7.57 5.21 -13.85
C LEU A 238 6.71 6.24 -13.12
N TYR A 239 5.46 5.90 -12.85
CA TYR A 239 4.46 6.74 -12.23
C TYR A 239 4.03 6.14 -10.89
N ASN A 240 4.83 6.37 -9.84
CA ASN A 240 4.65 5.75 -8.51
C ASN A 240 3.61 6.46 -7.63
N SER A 241 3.14 7.66 -8.03
CA SER A 241 2.14 8.39 -7.27
C SER A 241 1.33 9.32 -8.17
N CYS A 242 0.03 9.34 -7.97
CA CYS A 242 -0.86 10.35 -8.55
C CYS A 242 -0.79 11.67 -7.76
N TRP A 243 0.43 12.11 -7.43
CA TRP A 243 0.68 13.29 -6.62
C TRP A 243 1.93 14.03 -7.08
N GLY A 244 1.91 15.34 -6.97
CA GLY A 244 3.02 16.19 -7.31
C GLY A 244 2.80 17.62 -6.80
N ARG A 245 3.61 18.57 -7.27
CA ARG A 245 3.56 19.97 -6.88
C ARG A 245 2.16 20.56 -6.99
N GLU A 246 1.50 20.32 -8.12
CA GLU A 246 0.18 20.89 -8.43
C GLU A 246 -0.89 20.36 -7.47
N SER A 247 -0.93 19.05 -7.26
CA SER A 247 -1.89 18.42 -6.34
C SER A 247 -1.65 18.83 -4.89
N GLU A 248 -0.38 18.96 -4.46
CA GLU A 248 -0.06 19.43 -3.11
C GLU A 248 -0.50 20.88 -2.90
N ALA A 249 -0.29 21.75 -3.90
CA ALA A 249 -0.69 23.16 -3.84
C ALA A 249 -2.21 23.35 -3.80
N GLU A 250 -2.93 22.48 -4.51
CA GLU A 250 -4.40 22.55 -4.61
C GLU A 250 -5.09 22.01 -3.35
N PHE A 251 -4.63 20.84 -2.86
CA PHE A 251 -5.37 20.08 -1.84
C PHE A 251 -4.80 20.19 -0.42
N ASN A 252 -3.52 20.54 -0.25
CA ASN A 252 -2.87 20.59 1.06
C ASN A 252 -2.17 21.91 1.37
N SER A 253 -0.92 22.07 0.89
CA SER A 253 -0.05 23.18 1.28
C SER A 253 0.75 23.71 0.10
N ARG A 254 0.56 25.00 -0.21
CA ARG A 254 1.36 25.69 -1.23
C ARG A 254 2.84 25.78 -0.86
N GLU A 255 3.15 25.88 0.42
CA GLU A 255 4.53 25.93 0.90
C GLU A 255 5.24 24.60 0.65
N LYS A 256 4.61 23.48 1.05
CA LYS A 256 5.16 22.14 0.81
C LYS A 256 5.23 21.78 -0.68
N ALA A 257 4.31 22.28 -1.47
CA ALA A 257 4.28 22.07 -2.92
C ALA A 257 5.59 22.49 -3.61
N ALA A 258 6.23 23.56 -3.15
CA ALA A 258 7.48 24.05 -3.73
C ALA A 258 8.64 23.03 -3.69
N SER A 259 8.60 22.08 -2.74
CA SER A 259 9.61 21.03 -2.59
C SER A 259 9.33 19.77 -3.42
N LEU A 260 8.15 19.69 -4.06
CA LEU A 260 7.75 18.53 -4.85
C LEU A 260 8.00 18.74 -6.36
N PRO A 261 8.28 17.67 -7.10
CA PRO A 261 8.39 17.76 -8.56
C PRO A 261 7.05 18.15 -9.20
N SER A 262 7.11 18.93 -10.26
CA SER A 262 5.97 19.28 -11.08
C SER A 262 5.62 18.17 -12.04
N PHE A 263 4.38 17.71 -12.01
CA PHE A 263 3.92 16.72 -12.98
C PHE A 263 3.67 17.39 -14.35
N THR A 264 3.30 18.66 -14.38
CA THR A 264 3.14 19.42 -15.63
C THR A 264 4.47 19.51 -16.37
N GLU A 265 5.56 19.92 -15.69
CA GLU A 265 6.90 19.96 -16.28
C GLU A 265 7.37 18.57 -16.73
N PHE A 266 7.07 17.53 -15.94
CA PHE A 266 7.34 16.16 -16.30
C PHE A 266 6.61 15.73 -17.58
N CYS A 267 5.33 16.08 -17.72
CA CYS A 267 4.54 15.81 -18.93
C CYS A 267 5.16 16.45 -20.17
N GLU A 268 5.52 17.73 -20.10
CA GLU A 268 6.14 18.43 -21.25
C GLU A 268 7.47 17.76 -21.66
N LYS A 269 8.32 17.41 -20.69
CA LYS A 269 9.54 16.64 -20.95
C LYS A 269 9.24 15.28 -21.62
N ALA A 270 8.24 14.55 -21.09
CA ALA A 270 7.90 13.22 -21.60
C ALA A 270 7.42 13.30 -23.06
N PHE A 271 6.56 14.25 -23.39
CA PHE A 271 6.11 14.45 -24.77
C PHE A 271 7.22 14.95 -25.69
N GLY A 272 8.16 15.76 -25.19
CA GLY A 272 9.36 16.12 -25.94
C GLY A 272 10.22 14.90 -26.32
N ILE A 273 10.44 13.99 -25.36
CA ILE A 273 11.17 12.74 -25.64
C ILE A 273 10.46 11.90 -26.71
N LEU A 274 9.13 11.80 -26.63
CA LEU A 274 8.32 11.07 -27.62
C LEU A 274 8.36 11.66 -29.03
N GLN A 275 8.53 12.99 -29.14
CA GLN A 275 8.66 13.68 -30.42
C GLN A 275 10.07 13.60 -31.01
N ASP A 276 11.09 13.71 -30.16
CA ASP A 276 12.48 13.85 -30.59
C ASP A 276 13.22 12.53 -30.82
N ASN A 277 12.61 11.39 -30.38
CA ASN A 277 13.28 10.09 -30.41
C ASN A 277 12.44 9.02 -31.14
N PRO A 278 13.08 8.03 -31.78
CA PRO A 278 12.40 6.91 -32.41
C PRO A 278 11.88 5.92 -31.37
N VAL A 279 10.68 6.17 -30.84
CA VAL A 279 10.04 5.30 -29.84
C VAL A 279 9.17 4.27 -30.55
N GLY A 280 9.41 2.99 -30.26
CA GLY A 280 8.59 1.86 -30.74
C GLY A 280 7.66 1.30 -29.66
N LYS A 281 8.04 1.45 -28.39
CA LYS A 281 7.25 0.99 -27.25
C LYS A 281 7.22 2.05 -26.15
N ILE A 282 6.05 2.23 -25.54
CA ILE A 282 5.88 3.04 -24.33
C ILE A 282 5.51 2.10 -23.19
N ILE A 283 6.22 2.21 -22.06
CA ILE A 283 5.87 1.56 -20.80
C ILE A 283 5.40 2.63 -19.83
N PHE A 284 4.18 2.48 -19.31
CA PHE A 284 3.67 3.30 -18.23
C PHE A 284 3.49 2.43 -16.97
N ASP A 285 4.42 2.54 -16.04
CA ASP A 285 4.49 1.66 -14.87
C ASP A 285 3.84 2.30 -13.65
N MET A 286 2.74 1.71 -13.21
CA MET A 286 1.98 2.09 -12.01
C MET A 286 2.03 1.01 -10.92
N ARG A 287 2.92 0.00 -11.02
CA ARG A 287 2.95 -1.13 -10.07
C ARG A 287 3.13 -0.72 -8.61
N ASN A 288 3.74 0.44 -8.36
CA ASN A 288 3.97 0.97 -7.00
C ASN A 288 3.01 2.12 -6.63
N ASN A 289 2.03 2.46 -7.48
CA ASN A 289 1.20 3.64 -7.32
C ASN A 289 0.00 3.39 -6.41
N GLY A 290 0.03 3.93 -5.20
CA GLY A 290 -1.08 3.85 -4.23
C GLY A 290 -2.23 4.84 -4.48
N GLY A 291 -2.17 5.66 -5.54
CA GLY A 291 -3.20 6.65 -5.85
C GLY A 291 -2.81 8.10 -5.56
N GLY A 292 -3.79 8.93 -5.30
CA GLY A 292 -3.69 10.38 -5.09
C GLY A 292 -4.78 11.16 -5.84
N ASN A 293 -4.39 12.07 -6.73
CA ASN A 293 -5.27 12.84 -7.60
C ASN A 293 -5.32 12.20 -9.00
N SER A 294 -6.40 11.51 -9.34
CA SER A 294 -6.53 10.84 -10.64
C SER A 294 -6.54 11.78 -11.83
N ALA A 295 -7.00 13.03 -11.68
CA ALA A 295 -7.02 14.01 -12.76
C ALA A 295 -5.63 14.28 -13.35
N GLN A 296 -4.59 14.21 -12.51
CA GLN A 296 -3.19 14.34 -12.93
C GLN A 296 -2.82 13.29 -14.01
N GLY A 297 -3.10 12.01 -13.75
CA GLY A 297 -2.82 10.92 -14.69
C GLY A 297 -3.79 10.92 -15.88
N THR A 298 -5.09 11.21 -15.66
CA THR A 298 -6.10 11.26 -16.72
C THR A 298 -5.71 12.24 -17.83
N ALA A 299 -5.27 13.47 -17.46
CA ALA A 299 -4.85 14.49 -18.43
C ALA A 299 -3.65 14.03 -19.29
N PHE A 300 -2.68 13.36 -18.67
CA PHE A 300 -1.54 12.76 -19.40
C PHE A 300 -2.02 11.68 -20.37
N ILE A 301 -2.89 10.75 -19.92
CA ILE A 301 -3.39 9.63 -20.71
C ILE A 301 -4.23 10.11 -21.90
N GLU A 302 -5.06 11.13 -21.73
CA GLU A 302 -5.84 11.75 -22.82
C GLU A 302 -4.93 12.34 -23.90
N ARG A 303 -3.89 13.08 -23.51
CA ARG A 303 -2.90 13.65 -24.44
C ARG A 303 -2.12 12.54 -25.14
N LEU A 304 -1.70 11.50 -24.42
CA LEU A 304 -1.02 10.32 -24.98
C LEU A 304 -1.90 9.58 -25.99
N ALA A 305 -3.16 9.35 -25.68
CA ALA A 305 -4.11 8.71 -26.59
C ALA A 305 -4.31 9.50 -27.88
N GLY A 306 -4.33 10.84 -27.80
CA GLY A 306 -4.36 11.72 -28.96
C GLY A 306 -3.12 11.57 -29.85
N MET A 307 -1.94 11.47 -29.24
CA MET A 307 -0.67 11.26 -29.96
C MET A 307 -0.62 9.85 -30.61
N LEU A 308 -1.01 8.80 -29.88
CA LEU A 308 -0.96 7.42 -30.38
C LEU A 308 -1.83 7.21 -31.63
N LYS A 309 -2.95 7.93 -31.77
CA LYS A 309 -3.77 7.90 -33.00
C LYS A 309 -3.02 8.37 -34.22
N GLN A 310 -2.03 9.25 -34.05
CA GLN A 310 -1.17 9.76 -35.14
C GLN A 310 0.06 8.88 -35.36
N HIS A 311 0.37 8.00 -34.40
CA HIS A 311 1.53 7.11 -34.41
C HIS A 311 1.13 5.64 -34.13
N PRO A 312 0.35 5.00 -35.03
CA PRO A 312 -0.22 3.67 -34.76
C PRO A 312 0.82 2.55 -34.67
N GLY A 313 2.08 2.82 -35.02
CA GLY A 313 3.18 1.85 -34.85
C GLY A 313 3.74 1.76 -33.42
N ILE A 314 3.39 2.67 -32.52
CA ILE A 314 3.86 2.66 -31.14
C ILE A 314 3.00 1.72 -30.29
N LYS A 315 3.61 0.68 -29.74
CA LYS A 315 2.95 -0.23 -28.79
C LYS A 315 2.98 0.35 -27.39
N THR A 316 1.86 0.31 -26.68
CA THR A 316 1.77 0.83 -25.30
C THR A 316 1.52 -0.32 -24.33
N TYR A 317 2.27 -0.33 -23.23
CA TYR A 317 2.16 -1.29 -22.15
C TYR A 317 1.96 -0.54 -20.84
N VAL A 318 0.98 -0.98 -20.05
CA VAL A 318 0.72 -0.43 -18.71
C VAL A 318 1.05 -1.51 -17.69
N ILE A 319 2.01 -1.23 -16.82
CA ILE A 319 2.37 -2.17 -15.76
C ILE A 319 1.55 -1.82 -14.51
N ILE A 320 0.79 -2.80 -14.05
CA ILE A 320 0.04 -2.75 -12.79
C ILE A 320 0.61 -3.77 -11.79
N GLY A 321 0.26 -3.61 -10.52
CA GLY A 321 0.69 -4.54 -9.49
C GLY A 321 -0.11 -4.41 -8.20
N ARG A 322 0.27 -5.19 -7.22
CA ARG A 322 -0.38 -5.29 -5.90
C ARG A 322 -0.43 -3.99 -5.10
N LYS A 323 0.31 -2.95 -5.51
CA LYS A 323 0.24 -1.60 -4.91
C LYS A 323 -0.53 -0.61 -5.77
N THR A 324 -0.94 -0.99 -6.98
CA THR A 324 -1.81 -0.16 -7.82
C THR A 324 -3.18 -0.06 -7.15
N PHE A 325 -3.50 1.15 -6.63
CA PHE A 325 -4.66 1.35 -5.79
C PHE A 325 -5.31 2.72 -6.01
N SER A 326 -6.60 2.88 -5.64
CA SER A 326 -7.32 4.15 -5.66
C SER A 326 -7.22 4.87 -7.03
N SER A 327 -6.73 6.10 -7.08
CA SER A 327 -6.59 6.89 -8.32
C SER A 327 -5.77 6.21 -9.42
N ALA A 328 -4.79 5.35 -9.06
CA ALA A 328 -4.04 4.59 -10.04
C ALA A 328 -4.91 3.53 -10.74
N ILE A 329 -5.90 2.96 -10.05
CA ILE A 329 -6.91 2.08 -10.66
C ILE A 329 -7.76 2.88 -11.66
N LEU A 330 -8.17 4.11 -11.30
CA LEU A 330 -8.94 4.98 -12.20
C LEU A 330 -8.12 5.28 -13.46
N ASN A 331 -6.82 5.58 -13.33
CA ASN A 331 -5.94 5.81 -14.47
C ASN A 331 -5.70 4.54 -15.29
N THR A 332 -5.65 3.36 -14.67
CA THR A 332 -5.62 2.08 -15.42
C THR A 332 -6.88 1.92 -16.28
N MET A 333 -8.04 2.26 -15.73
CA MET A 333 -9.30 2.24 -16.49
C MET A 333 -9.34 3.29 -17.60
N ASP A 334 -8.71 4.46 -17.41
CA ASP A 334 -8.56 5.46 -18.45
C ASP A 334 -7.71 4.93 -19.62
N PHE A 335 -6.59 4.25 -19.36
CA PHE A 335 -5.81 3.54 -20.40
C PHE A 335 -6.63 2.52 -21.16
N LYS A 336 -7.36 1.64 -20.44
CA LYS A 336 -8.23 0.62 -21.08
C LYS A 336 -9.31 1.22 -21.95
N LYS A 337 -9.81 2.40 -21.62
CA LYS A 337 -10.87 3.09 -22.35
C LYS A 337 -10.36 3.89 -23.54
N LEU A 338 -9.20 4.51 -23.43
CA LEU A 338 -8.73 5.54 -24.37
C LEU A 338 -7.64 5.06 -25.31
N THR A 339 -7.03 3.89 -25.04
CA THR A 339 -5.90 3.36 -25.80
C THR A 339 -6.04 1.84 -26.01
N ASP A 340 -5.21 1.29 -26.90
CA ASP A 340 -5.03 -0.16 -27.11
C ASP A 340 -3.89 -0.72 -26.24
N ALA A 341 -3.64 -0.13 -25.06
CA ALA A 341 -2.56 -0.54 -24.20
C ALA A 341 -2.77 -1.95 -23.63
N VAL A 342 -1.72 -2.76 -23.67
CA VAL A 342 -1.70 -4.08 -23.03
C VAL A 342 -1.38 -3.89 -21.54
N ILE A 343 -2.24 -4.38 -20.67
CA ILE A 343 -2.05 -4.34 -19.23
C ILE A 343 -1.23 -5.55 -18.79
N VAL A 344 -0.09 -5.32 -18.13
CA VAL A 344 0.87 -6.38 -17.76
C VAL A 344 1.21 -6.31 -16.28
N GLY A 345 1.59 -7.42 -15.68
CA GLY A 345 2.11 -7.50 -14.32
C GLY A 345 1.23 -8.28 -13.37
N GLU A 346 0.94 -7.72 -12.20
CA GLU A 346 0.13 -8.37 -11.17
C GLU A 346 -1.26 -7.72 -11.05
N GLU A 347 -2.20 -8.45 -10.48
CA GLU A 347 -3.53 -7.94 -10.15
C GLU A 347 -3.44 -6.72 -9.20
N THR A 348 -4.33 -5.74 -9.38
CA THR A 348 -4.41 -4.56 -8.50
C THR A 348 -4.94 -4.92 -7.11
N ALA A 349 -4.53 -4.17 -6.08
CA ALA A 349 -5.00 -4.40 -4.71
C ALA A 349 -6.47 -4.02 -4.48
N GLY A 350 -7.03 -3.13 -5.29
CA GLY A 350 -8.41 -2.67 -5.12
C GLY A 350 -9.23 -2.81 -6.41
N LYS A 351 -10.48 -2.40 -6.34
CA LYS A 351 -11.49 -2.57 -7.39
C LYS A 351 -11.70 -1.29 -8.21
N PRO A 352 -12.07 -1.39 -9.50
CA PRO A 352 -12.52 -0.24 -10.29
C PRO A 352 -13.72 0.47 -9.65
N ASN A 353 -14.69 -0.31 -9.16
CA ASN A 353 -15.82 0.19 -8.41
C ASN A 353 -15.48 0.17 -6.91
N HIS A 354 -15.28 1.33 -6.32
CA HIS A 354 -14.85 1.45 -4.92
C HIS A 354 -15.35 2.74 -4.27
N PHE A 355 -15.43 2.70 -2.95
CA PHE A 355 -15.59 3.89 -2.15
C PHE A 355 -14.25 4.65 -2.06
N GLY A 356 -14.29 5.98 -2.02
CA GLY A 356 -13.09 6.81 -1.98
C GLY A 356 -13.42 8.28 -1.74
N GLU A 357 -12.54 9.22 -2.20
CA GLU A 357 -12.56 10.63 -1.83
C GLU A 357 -12.52 10.78 -0.31
N VAL A 358 -11.38 10.34 0.24
CA VAL A 358 -11.19 10.12 1.68
C VAL A 358 -11.17 11.42 2.46
N ARG A 359 -11.93 11.45 3.56
CA ARG A 359 -11.85 12.45 4.62
C ARG A 359 -11.56 11.77 5.95
N SER A 360 -11.30 12.55 6.97
CA SER A 360 -11.05 12.02 8.30
C SER A 360 -11.64 12.86 9.40
N PHE A 361 -11.80 12.24 10.57
CA PHE A 361 -12.06 12.91 11.85
C PHE A 361 -11.21 12.24 12.93
N GLN A 362 -11.10 12.88 14.09
CA GLN A 362 -10.44 12.32 15.27
C GLN A 362 -11.46 11.90 16.30
N LEU A 363 -11.20 10.77 16.95
CA LEU A 363 -11.95 10.32 18.12
C LEU A 363 -11.70 11.28 19.30
N PRO A 364 -12.70 11.57 20.15
CA PRO A 364 -12.62 12.64 21.16
C PRO A 364 -11.65 12.35 22.30
N ALA A 365 -11.50 11.09 22.73
CA ALA A 365 -10.64 10.71 23.84
C ALA A 365 -9.24 10.26 23.38
N SER A 366 -9.15 9.23 22.55
CA SER A 366 -7.89 8.67 22.06
C SER A 366 -7.14 9.58 21.09
N LYS A 367 -7.83 10.52 20.44
CA LYS A 367 -7.31 11.32 19.31
C LYS A 367 -6.91 10.49 18.09
N LEU A 368 -7.26 9.21 18.05
CA LEU A 368 -7.03 8.37 16.89
C LEU A 368 -7.82 8.90 15.69
N THR A 369 -7.18 8.85 14.53
CA THR A 369 -7.78 9.31 13.29
C THR A 369 -8.59 8.19 12.66
N VAL A 370 -9.83 8.50 12.26
CA VAL A 370 -10.69 7.64 11.43
C VAL A 370 -10.80 8.24 10.06
N ALA A 371 -10.35 7.49 9.04
CA ALA A 371 -10.57 7.82 7.64
C ALA A 371 -11.89 7.21 7.17
N TYR A 372 -12.59 7.89 6.26
CA TYR A 372 -13.85 7.43 5.68
C TYR A 372 -14.03 7.96 4.26
N SER A 373 -14.78 7.21 3.46
CA SER A 373 -15.08 7.55 2.07
C SER A 373 -16.32 8.44 1.94
N THR A 374 -16.23 9.48 1.10
CA THR A 374 -17.33 10.41 0.84
C THR A 374 -17.99 10.20 -0.52
N LYS A 375 -17.43 9.31 -1.36
CA LYS A 375 -17.91 9.08 -2.72
C LYS A 375 -17.77 7.61 -3.11
N TYR A 376 -18.69 7.13 -3.94
CA TYR A 376 -18.56 5.85 -4.64
C TYR A 376 -18.17 6.11 -6.10
N PHE A 377 -17.06 5.51 -6.53
CA PHE A 377 -16.61 5.52 -7.92
C PHE A 377 -17.14 4.28 -8.63
N ARG A 378 -17.91 4.49 -9.72
CA ARG A 378 -18.36 3.41 -10.59
C ARG A 378 -17.70 3.58 -11.96
N ARG A 379 -16.86 2.64 -12.36
CA ARG A 379 -16.08 2.64 -13.59
C ARG A 379 -16.40 1.50 -14.53
N THR A 380 -17.10 0.46 -14.03
CA THR A 380 -17.50 -0.71 -14.79
C THR A 380 -18.86 -1.19 -14.30
N ASP A 381 -19.56 -1.98 -15.13
CA ASP A 381 -20.81 -2.65 -14.76
C ASP A 381 -20.55 -3.93 -13.95
N ASP A 382 -19.32 -4.47 -14.00
CA ASP A 382 -18.89 -5.58 -13.16
C ASP A 382 -18.51 -5.07 -11.75
N GLU A 383 -19.27 -5.48 -10.74
CA GLU A 383 -19.06 -5.12 -9.34
C GLU A 383 -18.00 -6.02 -8.63
N ALA A 384 -17.63 -7.14 -9.24
CA ALA A 384 -16.95 -8.21 -8.51
C ALA A 384 -15.42 -8.13 -8.56
N GLY A 385 -14.84 -7.58 -9.61
CA GLY A 385 -13.42 -7.78 -9.94
C GLY A 385 -12.49 -6.66 -9.50
N THR A 386 -11.27 -7.02 -9.14
CA THR A 386 -10.09 -6.17 -9.22
C THR A 386 -9.58 -6.16 -10.67
N ILE A 387 -8.62 -5.31 -11.03
CA ILE A 387 -8.10 -5.32 -12.40
C ILE A 387 -7.09 -6.47 -12.52
N THR A 388 -7.46 -7.48 -13.29
CA THR A 388 -6.55 -8.53 -13.74
C THR A 388 -5.79 -8.04 -14.97
N PRO A 389 -4.46 -8.18 -15.04
CA PRO A 389 -3.71 -7.83 -16.23
C PRO A 389 -4.01 -8.79 -17.39
N ASP A 390 -3.86 -8.30 -18.63
CA ASP A 390 -3.98 -9.13 -19.84
C ASP A 390 -2.87 -10.18 -19.90
N VAL A 391 -1.68 -9.83 -19.34
CA VAL A 391 -0.54 -10.76 -19.21
C VAL A 391 -0.07 -10.73 -17.75
N ARG A 392 -0.32 -11.82 -17.04
CA ARG A 392 0.10 -11.96 -15.64
C ARG A 392 1.55 -12.39 -15.53
N ILE A 393 2.35 -11.56 -14.87
CA ILE A 393 3.76 -11.81 -14.59
C ILE A 393 4.07 -11.36 -13.17
N GLU A 394 4.53 -12.29 -12.33
CA GLU A 394 4.99 -12.02 -10.97
C GLU A 394 6.50 -12.29 -10.88
N MET A 395 7.22 -11.44 -10.13
CA MET A 395 8.64 -11.63 -9.85
C MET A 395 8.85 -12.80 -8.90
N SER A 396 9.79 -13.69 -9.19
CA SER A 396 10.28 -14.71 -8.27
C SER A 396 11.43 -14.18 -7.40
N PHE A 397 11.79 -14.90 -6.33
CA PHE A 397 12.98 -14.54 -5.55
C PHE A 397 14.27 -14.70 -6.35
N ALA A 398 14.32 -15.65 -7.27
CA ALA A 398 15.44 -15.84 -8.18
C ALA A 398 15.61 -14.64 -9.13
N ASP A 399 14.51 -14.07 -9.68
CA ASP A 399 14.53 -12.85 -10.48
C ASP A 399 15.04 -11.66 -9.65
N PHE A 400 14.50 -11.50 -8.44
CA PHE A 400 14.96 -10.45 -7.52
C PHE A 400 16.46 -10.55 -7.24
N THR A 401 16.97 -11.76 -6.96
CA THR A 401 18.39 -12.00 -6.68
C THR A 401 19.27 -11.59 -7.86
N LYS A 402 18.87 -11.93 -9.07
CA LYS A 402 19.59 -11.59 -10.30
C LYS A 402 19.38 -10.15 -10.77
N GLY A 403 18.50 -9.39 -10.10
CA GLY A 403 18.14 -8.04 -10.52
C GLY A 403 17.38 -7.99 -11.85
N ILE A 404 16.60 -9.02 -12.14
CA ILE A 404 15.76 -9.12 -13.33
C ILE A 404 14.37 -8.57 -13.02
N ASP A 405 13.83 -7.69 -13.87
CA ASP A 405 12.42 -7.33 -13.90
C ASP A 405 11.73 -8.18 -14.98
N PRO A 406 11.02 -9.27 -14.61
CA PRO A 406 10.44 -10.17 -15.60
C PRO A 406 9.36 -9.50 -16.45
N VAL A 407 8.70 -8.45 -15.94
CA VAL A 407 7.70 -7.69 -16.70
C VAL A 407 8.38 -6.87 -17.78
N TYR A 408 9.48 -6.18 -17.45
CA TYR A 408 10.27 -5.42 -18.42
C TYR A 408 10.86 -6.33 -19.51
N GLU A 409 11.46 -7.47 -19.11
CA GLU A 409 12.05 -8.41 -20.04
C GLU A 409 10.99 -9.00 -21.00
N TRP A 410 9.80 -9.30 -20.49
CA TRP A 410 8.70 -9.74 -21.35
C TRP A 410 8.29 -8.66 -22.35
N ILE A 411 8.10 -7.40 -21.92
CA ILE A 411 7.74 -6.29 -22.82
C ILE A 411 8.84 -6.03 -23.85
N LYS A 412 10.11 -6.12 -23.44
CA LYS A 412 11.25 -5.94 -24.34
C LYS A 412 11.23 -6.94 -25.49
N ALA A 413 10.79 -8.16 -25.23
CA ALA A 413 10.74 -9.24 -26.22
C ALA A 413 9.54 -9.13 -27.21
N GLN A 414 8.52 -8.27 -26.98
CA GLN A 414 7.37 -8.06 -27.86
C GLN A 414 7.76 -7.17 -29.05
#